data_2c564ca4686b3374aa6c01f165a06ab2
#
_entry.id   2c564ca4686b3374aa6c01f165a06ab2
#
_cell.length_a   1.000
_cell.length_b   1.000
_cell.length_c   1.000
_cell.angle_alpha   90.00
_cell.angle_beta   90.00
_cell.angle_gamma   90.00
#
_symmetry.space_group_name_H-M   'P 1'
#
loop_
_entity.id
_entity.type
_entity.pdbx_description
1 polymer ?
#
loop_
_entity_poly.entity_id
_entity_poly.type
_entity_poly.pdbx_seq_one_letter_code
_entity_poly.pdbx_strand_id
1 'polypeptide(L)'
;MYELKNVSKLYPKGRGTVAALKDVNLVIPDGEFLSVQGPTGHGKTTLLLLLGGLDRPTSGSVSFGGQDLGRLGESKLVDVRARNFGFVFQNYNLMPTLSAAENVEAALVPLSVPNTERRARSLAALSEVGLADRAAHFPEELSGGEQQRVAIARALVKEPKVVLADEPTGNLDEDTQAEIVDLMLTLWKQRGMTLVVVTHDTQVAKQAPRSAMINHGTLSLRINRRGQASAAPEGQAVPGGVAD
;
A
#
# COMPACT_ATOMS: atom_id res chain seq x y z
N MET A 1 8.16 -4.00 9.52
CA MET A 1 7.11 -3.77 10.54
C MET A 1 6.92 -2.27 10.77
N TYR A 2 5.68 -1.81 10.76
CA TYR A 2 5.33 -0.47 11.24
C TYR A 2 4.92 -0.50 12.72
N GLU A 3 5.23 0.58 13.42
CA GLU A 3 4.75 0.84 14.76
C GLU A 3 4.38 2.32 14.89
N LEU A 4 3.09 2.58 15.19
CA LEU A 4 2.55 3.90 15.50
C LEU A 4 2.28 3.97 17.00
N LYS A 5 2.81 5.01 17.66
CA LYS A 5 2.64 5.25 19.11
C LYS A 5 2.04 6.64 19.35
N ASN A 6 0.82 6.67 19.87
CA ASN A 6 0.08 7.88 20.24
C ASN A 6 0.10 8.94 19.13
N VAL A 7 -0.10 8.50 17.87
CA VAL A 7 0.01 9.35 16.70
C VAL A 7 -1.21 10.24 16.58
N SER A 8 -0.99 11.55 16.60
CA SER A 8 -2.01 12.53 16.29
C SER A 8 -1.56 13.45 15.14
N LYS A 9 -2.53 13.82 14.29
CA LYS A 9 -2.30 14.76 13.19
C LYS A 9 -3.37 15.85 13.20
N LEU A 10 -2.91 17.09 13.31
CA LEU A 10 -3.73 18.29 13.28
C LEU A 10 -3.45 19.08 12.02
N TYR A 11 -4.48 19.55 11.33
CA TYR A 11 -4.38 20.47 10.21
C TYR A 11 -5.04 21.80 10.55
N PRO A 12 -4.47 22.95 10.13
CA PRO A 12 -5.11 24.25 10.26
C PRO A 12 -6.45 24.28 9.49
N LYS A 13 -7.49 24.84 10.09
CA LYS A 13 -8.79 25.07 9.43
C LYS A 13 -9.38 26.41 9.91
N GLY A 14 -9.27 27.43 9.07
CA GLY A 14 -9.67 28.80 9.43
C GLY A 14 -8.88 29.30 10.64
N ARG A 15 -9.59 29.72 11.72
CA ARG A 15 -8.96 30.17 12.99
C ARG A 15 -8.70 29.02 13.98
N GLY A 16 -9.01 27.78 13.63
CA GLY A 16 -8.88 26.60 14.50
C GLY A 16 -8.03 25.50 13.86
N THR A 17 -8.12 24.33 14.45
CA THR A 17 -7.48 23.11 13.95
C THR A 17 -8.48 21.99 13.85
N VAL A 18 -8.27 21.06 12.90
CA VAL A 18 -9.02 19.81 12.79
C VAL A 18 -8.06 18.66 13.06
N ALA A 19 -8.43 17.80 13.99
CA ALA A 19 -7.72 16.58 14.26
C ALA A 19 -8.12 15.50 13.24
N ALA A 20 -7.24 15.24 12.27
CA ALA A 20 -7.43 14.18 11.30
C ALA A 20 -7.13 12.79 11.89
N LEU A 21 -6.18 12.71 12.84
CA LEU A 21 -5.89 11.52 13.64
C LEU A 21 -5.73 11.91 15.10
N LYS A 22 -6.15 11.02 16.03
CA LYS A 22 -6.16 11.24 17.49
C LYS A 22 -5.63 9.99 18.18
N ASP A 23 -4.47 10.10 18.79
CA ASP A 23 -3.83 9.08 19.64
C ASP A 23 -3.84 7.66 19.04
N VAL A 24 -3.57 7.58 17.73
CA VAL A 24 -3.59 6.31 17.00
C VAL A 24 -2.40 5.44 17.43
N ASN A 25 -2.72 4.22 17.86
CA ASN A 25 -1.76 3.16 18.16
C ASN A 25 -2.01 2.00 17.21
N LEU A 26 -1.01 1.60 16.44
CA LEU A 26 -1.13 0.56 15.41
C LEU A 26 0.22 -0.12 15.19
N VAL A 27 0.20 -1.45 15.16
CA VAL A 27 1.34 -2.27 14.70
C VAL A 27 0.90 -2.99 13.44
N ILE A 28 1.71 -2.90 12.37
CA ILE A 28 1.50 -3.64 11.12
C ILE A 28 2.73 -4.53 10.92
N PRO A 29 2.62 -5.86 11.10
CA PRO A 29 3.68 -6.82 10.81
C PRO A 29 4.13 -6.78 9.35
N ASP A 30 5.35 -7.24 9.07
CA ASP A 30 5.81 -7.43 7.69
C ASP A 30 4.97 -8.51 7.01
N GLY A 31 4.69 -8.33 5.73
CA GLY A 31 3.87 -9.25 4.93
C GLY A 31 2.37 -9.20 5.20
N GLU A 32 1.90 -8.34 6.11
CA GLU A 32 0.48 -8.23 6.42
C GLU A 32 -0.31 -7.53 5.31
N PHE A 33 -1.54 -8.00 5.08
CA PHE A 33 -2.56 -7.21 4.38
C PHE A 33 -3.52 -6.61 5.40
N LEU A 34 -3.51 -5.28 5.50
CA LEU A 34 -4.40 -4.47 6.34
C LEU A 34 -5.34 -3.64 5.47
N SER A 35 -6.64 -3.77 5.66
CA SER A 35 -7.61 -2.81 5.13
C SER A 35 -7.92 -1.72 6.15
N VAL A 36 -8.04 -0.47 5.67
CA VAL A 36 -8.41 0.67 6.50
C VAL A 36 -9.71 1.27 5.95
N GLN A 37 -10.76 1.20 6.74
CA GLN A 37 -12.10 1.68 6.38
C GLN A 37 -12.49 2.90 7.22
N GLY A 38 -13.53 3.59 6.78
CA GLY A 38 -14.16 4.70 7.51
C GLY A 38 -14.78 5.72 6.55
N PRO A 39 -15.62 6.63 7.04
CA PRO A 39 -16.25 7.66 6.24
C PRO A 39 -15.22 8.61 5.58
N THR A 40 -15.63 9.28 4.51
CA THR A 40 -14.81 10.31 3.86
C THR A 40 -14.47 11.43 4.83
N GLY A 41 -13.24 11.92 4.79
CA GLY A 41 -12.77 13.00 5.68
C GLY A 41 -12.41 12.57 7.10
N HIS A 42 -12.49 11.29 7.46
CA HIS A 42 -12.22 10.80 8.81
C HIS A 42 -10.75 10.43 9.10
N GLY A 43 -9.81 10.70 8.19
CA GLY A 43 -8.37 10.56 8.43
C GLY A 43 -7.69 9.38 7.74
N LYS A 44 -8.39 8.61 6.88
CA LYS A 44 -7.83 7.46 6.16
C LYS A 44 -6.60 7.82 5.30
N THR A 45 -6.76 8.76 4.39
CA THR A 45 -5.64 9.26 3.54
C THR A 45 -4.53 9.87 4.40
N THR A 46 -4.86 10.57 5.50
CA THR A 46 -3.87 11.09 6.44
C THR A 46 -3.02 9.98 7.05
N LEU A 47 -3.65 8.88 7.49
CA LEU A 47 -2.91 7.73 8.01
C LEU A 47 -1.94 7.18 6.95
N LEU A 48 -2.42 7.01 5.71
CA LEU A 48 -1.62 6.51 4.60
C LEU A 48 -0.44 7.43 4.27
N LEU A 49 -0.65 8.76 4.28
CA LEU A 49 0.43 9.75 4.08
C LEU A 49 1.50 9.66 5.20
N LEU A 50 1.09 9.46 6.45
CA LEU A 50 2.04 9.28 7.56
C LEU A 50 2.82 7.97 7.44
N LEU A 51 2.16 6.85 7.10
CA LEU A 51 2.81 5.57 6.84
C LEU A 51 3.82 5.66 5.70
N GLY A 52 3.49 6.41 4.66
CA GLY A 52 4.37 6.64 3.51
C GLY A 52 5.48 7.67 3.74
N GLY A 53 5.53 8.32 4.90
CA GLY A 53 6.46 9.41 5.16
C GLY A 53 6.28 10.59 4.19
N LEU A 54 5.06 10.78 3.67
CA LEU A 54 4.69 11.93 2.83
C LEU A 54 4.21 13.12 3.67
N ASP A 55 3.86 12.86 4.92
CA ASP A 55 3.54 13.86 5.93
C ASP A 55 4.14 13.45 7.29
N ARG A 56 4.15 14.36 8.26
CA ARG A 56 4.69 14.12 9.60
C ARG A 56 3.58 14.20 10.65
N PRO A 57 3.60 13.37 11.69
CA PRO A 57 2.66 13.49 12.79
C PRO A 57 2.87 14.82 13.53
N THR A 58 1.79 15.37 14.10
CA THR A 58 1.87 16.54 15.00
C THR A 58 2.40 16.12 16.36
N SER A 59 2.03 14.91 16.83
CA SER A 59 2.56 14.27 18.05
C SER A 59 2.59 12.76 17.89
N GLY A 60 3.32 12.08 18.77
CA GLY A 60 3.59 10.66 18.69
C GLY A 60 4.70 10.31 17.70
N SER A 61 4.80 9.04 17.33
CA SER A 61 5.85 8.55 16.41
C SER A 61 5.31 7.52 15.43
N VAL A 62 5.83 7.56 14.20
CA VAL A 62 5.59 6.56 13.15
C VAL A 62 6.92 5.93 12.81
N SER A 63 7.11 4.67 13.18
CA SER A 63 8.34 3.93 12.93
C SER A 63 8.14 2.88 11.85
N PHE A 64 9.11 2.77 10.95
CA PHE A 64 9.23 1.72 9.94
C PHE A 64 10.59 1.04 10.06
N GLY A 65 10.59 -0.28 10.22
CA GLY A 65 11.84 -1.04 10.41
C GLY A 65 12.70 -0.55 11.59
N GLY A 66 12.06 -0.05 12.66
CA GLY A 66 12.73 0.51 13.84
C GLY A 66 13.20 1.97 13.70
N GLN A 67 12.99 2.61 12.53
CA GLN A 67 13.36 4.01 12.30
C GLN A 67 12.12 4.91 12.39
N ASP A 68 12.16 5.96 13.22
CA ASP A 68 11.11 6.97 13.33
C ASP A 68 11.13 7.88 12.08
N LEU A 69 10.14 7.72 11.20
CA LEU A 69 10.02 8.49 9.95
C LEU A 69 9.87 10.00 10.21
N GLY A 70 9.21 10.37 11.31
CA GLY A 70 9.00 11.78 11.68
C GLY A 70 10.28 12.52 12.04
N ARG A 71 11.32 11.78 12.48
CA ARG A 71 12.63 12.35 12.90
C ARG A 71 13.69 12.29 11.81
N LEU A 72 13.44 11.59 10.69
CA LEU A 72 14.40 11.54 9.59
C LEU A 72 14.54 12.91 8.92
N GLY A 73 15.76 13.27 8.55
CA GLY A 73 16.02 14.38 7.64
C GLY A 73 15.44 14.08 6.25
N GLU A 74 15.07 15.11 5.48
CA GLU A 74 14.34 14.97 4.23
C GLU A 74 15.06 14.06 3.22
N SER A 75 16.37 14.22 3.04
CA SER A 75 17.16 13.39 2.11
C SER A 75 17.07 11.89 2.48
N LYS A 76 17.17 11.56 3.77
CA LYS A 76 17.05 10.17 4.24
C LYS A 76 15.64 9.62 4.09
N LEU A 77 14.63 10.48 4.32
CA LEU A 77 13.23 10.11 4.14
C LEU A 77 12.91 9.84 2.66
N VAL A 78 13.47 10.63 1.74
CA VAL A 78 13.38 10.39 0.28
C VAL A 78 13.97 9.03 -0.08
N ASP A 79 15.15 8.68 0.43
CA ASP A 79 15.77 7.37 0.17
C ASP A 79 14.94 6.21 0.74
N VAL A 80 14.41 6.35 1.96
CA VAL A 80 13.52 5.34 2.57
C VAL A 80 12.26 5.14 1.70
N ARG A 81 11.62 6.22 1.22
CA ARG A 81 10.45 6.16 0.34
C ARG A 81 10.79 5.46 -0.99
N ALA A 82 11.87 5.89 -1.61
CA ALA A 82 12.29 5.35 -2.90
C ALA A 82 12.52 3.83 -2.85
N ARG A 83 13.15 3.34 -1.78
CA ARG A 83 13.53 1.92 -1.66
C ARG A 83 12.43 1.02 -1.11
N ASN A 84 11.53 1.55 -0.26
CA ASN A 84 10.67 0.66 0.53
C ASN A 84 9.18 0.81 0.25
N PHE A 85 8.70 1.93 -0.31
CA PHE A 85 7.27 2.20 -0.40
C PHE A 85 6.80 2.32 -1.85
N GLY A 86 5.81 1.51 -2.24
CA GLY A 86 5.00 1.69 -3.45
C GLY A 86 3.72 2.43 -3.11
N PHE A 87 3.25 3.30 -4.02
CA PHE A 87 2.01 4.04 -3.85
C PHE A 87 1.07 3.77 -5.02
N VAL A 88 -0.19 3.48 -4.70
CA VAL A 88 -1.30 3.35 -5.65
C VAL A 88 -2.39 4.33 -5.22
N PHE A 89 -2.85 5.19 -6.13
CA PHE A 89 -3.84 6.24 -5.85
C PHE A 89 -5.10 6.04 -6.67
N GLN A 90 -6.22 6.56 -6.18
CA GLN A 90 -7.52 6.52 -6.83
C GLN A 90 -7.50 7.15 -8.24
N ASN A 91 -6.79 8.24 -8.43
CA ASN A 91 -6.68 8.96 -9.71
C ASN A 91 -5.47 8.51 -10.54
N TYR A 92 -4.92 7.31 -10.28
CA TYR A 92 -3.78 6.71 -10.97
C TYR A 92 -2.49 7.54 -10.84
N ASN A 93 -2.57 8.86 -10.87
CA ASN A 93 -1.45 9.83 -10.84
C ASN A 93 -0.37 9.49 -11.87
N LEU A 94 -0.77 9.11 -13.07
CA LEU A 94 0.13 8.93 -14.20
C LEU A 94 0.52 10.29 -14.76
N MET A 95 1.74 10.40 -15.25
CA MET A 95 2.23 11.55 -16.00
C MET A 95 1.68 11.47 -17.43
N PRO A 96 0.81 12.40 -17.86
CA PRO A 96 0.11 12.28 -19.15
C PRO A 96 1.04 12.39 -20.36
N THR A 97 2.21 13.00 -20.19
CA THR A 97 3.23 13.18 -21.24
C THR A 97 4.20 12.01 -21.35
N LEU A 98 4.05 10.98 -20.53
CA LEU A 98 4.88 9.77 -20.52
C LEU A 98 4.04 8.57 -20.90
N SER A 99 4.61 7.66 -21.69
CA SER A 99 4.02 6.35 -21.98
C SER A 99 3.86 5.50 -20.71
N ALA A 100 3.13 4.38 -20.80
CA ALA A 100 2.98 3.42 -19.71
C ALA A 100 4.33 2.96 -19.16
N ALA A 101 5.26 2.59 -20.04
CA ALA A 101 6.59 2.14 -19.65
C ALA A 101 7.39 3.26 -18.98
N GLU A 102 7.37 4.48 -19.51
CA GLU A 102 8.06 5.63 -18.92
C GLU A 102 7.50 6.04 -17.56
N ASN A 103 6.18 5.93 -17.38
CA ASN A 103 5.53 6.12 -16.07
C ASN A 103 6.05 5.12 -15.04
N VAL A 104 6.27 3.86 -15.44
CA VAL A 104 6.85 2.84 -14.55
C VAL A 104 8.34 3.08 -14.32
N GLU A 105 9.10 3.43 -15.37
CA GLU A 105 10.54 3.77 -15.29
C GLU A 105 10.81 4.92 -14.31
N ALA A 106 9.91 5.92 -14.25
CA ALA A 106 10.05 7.09 -13.38
C ALA A 106 10.23 6.71 -11.90
N ALA A 107 9.64 5.60 -11.45
CA ALA A 107 9.79 5.12 -10.08
C ALA A 107 11.21 4.61 -9.75
N LEU A 108 12.02 4.27 -10.75
CA LEU A 108 13.38 3.78 -10.60
C LEU A 108 14.44 4.90 -10.67
N VAL A 109 14.05 6.10 -11.12
CA VAL A 109 14.98 7.25 -11.26
C VAL A 109 15.65 7.59 -9.92
N PRO A 110 14.94 7.70 -8.79
CA PRO A 110 15.56 8.03 -7.50
C PRO A 110 16.53 6.96 -6.99
N LEU A 111 16.47 5.75 -7.54
CA LEU A 111 17.36 4.63 -7.17
C LEU A 111 18.65 4.57 -8.01
N SER A 112 18.84 5.53 -8.91
CA SER A 112 20.01 5.60 -9.80
C SER A 112 20.20 4.35 -10.67
N VAL A 113 19.11 3.65 -11.01
CA VAL A 113 19.15 2.48 -11.90
C VAL A 113 19.49 2.94 -13.32
N PRO A 114 20.42 2.26 -14.03
CA PRO A 114 20.77 2.61 -15.43
C PRO A 114 19.56 2.55 -16.38
N ASN A 115 19.54 3.40 -17.42
CA ASN A 115 18.40 3.52 -18.35
C ASN A 115 18.00 2.18 -18.98
N THR A 116 18.97 1.39 -19.43
CA THR A 116 18.73 0.07 -20.05
C THR A 116 18.05 -0.89 -19.09
N GLU A 117 18.49 -0.90 -17.83
CA GLU A 117 17.91 -1.73 -16.78
C GLU A 117 16.52 -1.20 -16.38
N ARG A 118 16.33 0.14 -16.27
CA ARG A 118 14.99 0.72 -15.99
C ARG A 118 13.98 0.26 -17.04
N ARG A 119 14.37 0.34 -18.33
CA ARG A 119 13.51 -0.10 -19.43
C ARG A 119 13.13 -1.57 -19.32
N ALA A 120 14.11 -2.44 -19.09
CA ALA A 120 13.86 -3.87 -18.93
C ALA A 120 12.95 -4.19 -17.76
N ARG A 121 13.19 -3.57 -16.59
CA ARG A 121 12.35 -3.74 -15.39
C ARG A 121 10.94 -3.22 -15.60
N SER A 122 10.77 -2.08 -16.28
CA SER A 122 9.44 -1.50 -16.51
C SER A 122 8.60 -2.38 -17.43
N LEU A 123 9.19 -2.94 -18.50
CA LEU A 123 8.52 -3.87 -19.40
C LEU A 123 8.11 -5.17 -18.67
N ALA A 124 8.99 -5.71 -17.83
CA ALA A 124 8.68 -6.88 -17.01
C ALA A 124 7.51 -6.59 -16.04
N ALA A 125 7.54 -5.43 -15.36
CA ALA A 125 6.46 -5.03 -14.45
C ALA A 125 5.12 -4.81 -15.18
N LEU A 126 5.13 -4.26 -16.39
CA LEU A 126 3.93 -4.14 -17.21
C LEU A 126 3.40 -5.51 -17.67
N SER A 127 4.29 -6.42 -18.05
CA SER A 127 3.89 -7.80 -18.39
C SER A 127 3.23 -8.52 -17.20
N GLU A 128 3.74 -8.32 -15.99
CA GLU A 128 3.19 -8.92 -14.75
C GLU A 128 1.76 -8.46 -14.45
N VAL A 129 1.40 -7.24 -14.86
CA VAL A 129 0.03 -6.71 -14.71
C VAL A 129 -0.82 -6.89 -15.97
N GLY A 130 -0.34 -7.66 -16.98
CA GLY A 130 -1.08 -7.96 -18.21
C GLY A 130 -1.10 -6.83 -19.24
N LEU A 131 -0.07 -5.95 -19.26
CA LEU A 131 0.02 -4.78 -20.14
C LEU A 131 1.27 -4.81 -21.06
N ALA A 132 1.77 -5.98 -21.41
CA ALA A 132 2.97 -6.09 -22.26
C ALA A 132 2.79 -5.33 -23.60
N ASP A 133 1.61 -5.45 -24.24
CA ASP A 133 1.30 -4.84 -25.53
C ASP A 133 0.89 -3.37 -25.42
N ARG A 134 0.81 -2.82 -24.20
CA ARG A 134 0.42 -1.43 -23.92
C ARG A 134 1.58 -0.54 -23.50
N ALA A 135 2.80 -1.05 -23.46
CA ALA A 135 3.98 -0.36 -22.93
C ALA A 135 4.26 1.02 -23.57
N ALA A 136 3.94 1.17 -24.86
CA ALA A 136 4.14 2.43 -25.60
C ALA A 136 2.93 3.39 -25.55
N HIS A 137 1.77 2.98 -25.01
CA HIS A 137 0.57 3.81 -24.97
C HIS A 137 0.69 4.90 -23.92
N PHE A 138 0.12 6.06 -24.22
CA PHE A 138 -0.02 7.17 -23.29
C PHE A 138 -1.27 6.98 -22.41
N PRO A 139 -1.35 7.63 -21.24
CA PRO A 139 -2.51 7.48 -20.34
C PRO A 139 -3.86 7.73 -21.00
N GLU A 140 -3.97 8.67 -21.93
CA GLU A 140 -5.21 8.98 -22.66
C GLU A 140 -5.66 7.86 -23.62
N GLU A 141 -4.77 6.97 -24.00
CA GLU A 141 -5.04 5.81 -24.87
C GLU A 141 -5.42 4.55 -24.07
N LEU A 142 -5.39 4.63 -22.72
CA LEU A 142 -5.63 3.52 -21.81
C LEU A 142 -6.99 3.66 -21.12
N SER A 143 -7.70 2.54 -20.95
CA SER A 143 -8.89 2.49 -20.11
C SER A 143 -8.54 2.77 -18.64
N GLY A 144 -9.52 3.07 -17.79
CA GLY A 144 -9.30 3.30 -16.36
C GLY A 144 -8.63 2.11 -15.65
N GLY A 145 -9.06 0.89 -15.98
CA GLY A 145 -8.45 -0.33 -15.46
C GLY A 145 -6.99 -0.52 -15.91
N GLU A 146 -6.69 -0.23 -17.19
CA GLU A 146 -5.32 -0.27 -17.70
C GLU A 146 -4.43 0.80 -17.04
N GLN A 147 -4.94 2.03 -16.86
CA GLN A 147 -4.23 3.08 -16.12
C GLN A 147 -3.92 2.66 -14.68
N GLN A 148 -4.87 1.99 -14.00
CA GLN A 148 -4.65 1.48 -12.65
C GLN A 148 -3.62 0.36 -12.64
N ARG A 149 -3.62 -0.54 -13.62
CA ARG A 149 -2.58 -1.58 -13.77
C ARG A 149 -1.19 -0.95 -13.99
N VAL A 150 -1.07 0.13 -14.77
CA VAL A 150 0.20 0.90 -14.90
C VAL A 150 0.62 1.49 -13.56
N ALA A 151 -0.31 2.08 -12.78
CA ALA A 151 -0.01 2.62 -11.46
C ALA A 151 0.46 1.52 -10.47
N ILE A 152 -0.13 0.32 -10.54
CA ILE A 152 0.31 -0.85 -9.76
C ILE A 152 1.72 -1.29 -10.20
N ALA A 153 1.97 -1.43 -11.50
CA ALA A 153 3.30 -1.77 -12.02
C ALA A 153 4.37 -0.76 -11.56
N ARG A 154 4.05 0.55 -11.64
CA ARG A 154 4.91 1.63 -11.14
C ARG A 154 5.20 1.50 -9.64
N ALA A 155 4.21 1.13 -8.83
CA ALA A 155 4.41 0.92 -7.41
C ALA A 155 5.34 -0.27 -7.13
N LEU A 156 5.27 -1.33 -7.94
CA LEU A 156 5.94 -2.62 -7.73
C LEU A 156 7.31 -2.76 -8.37
N VAL A 157 7.63 -1.96 -9.42
CA VAL A 157 8.87 -2.10 -10.22
C VAL A 157 10.16 -1.99 -9.42
N LYS A 158 10.10 -1.32 -8.26
CA LYS A 158 11.22 -1.15 -7.35
C LYS A 158 11.26 -2.19 -6.22
N GLU A 159 10.40 -3.22 -6.29
CA GLU A 159 10.31 -4.30 -5.30
C GLU A 159 10.13 -3.78 -3.87
N PRO A 160 9.08 -2.97 -3.62
CA PRO A 160 8.89 -2.32 -2.32
C PRO A 160 8.57 -3.34 -1.23
N LYS A 161 8.97 -3.05 0.01
CA LYS A 161 8.54 -3.82 1.19
C LYS A 161 7.08 -3.58 1.54
N VAL A 162 6.55 -2.41 1.17
CA VAL A 162 5.19 -1.99 1.48
C VAL A 162 4.54 -1.33 0.28
N VAL A 163 3.31 -1.70 -0.01
CA VAL A 163 2.42 -0.99 -0.93
C VAL A 163 1.31 -0.32 -0.13
N LEU A 164 1.17 0.98 -0.35
CA LEU A 164 0.16 1.86 0.25
C LEU A 164 -0.83 2.25 -0.85
N ALA A 165 -2.08 1.81 -0.74
CA ALA A 165 -3.11 2.04 -1.74
C ALA A 165 -4.25 2.89 -1.16
N ASP A 166 -4.53 4.05 -1.78
CA ASP A 166 -5.63 4.94 -1.42
C ASP A 166 -6.75 4.80 -2.44
N GLU A 167 -7.86 4.15 -2.04
CA GLU A 167 -9.05 3.90 -2.87
C GLU A 167 -8.71 3.33 -4.26
N PRO A 168 -7.92 2.23 -4.36
CA PRO A 168 -7.33 1.79 -5.63
C PRO A 168 -8.34 1.37 -6.71
N THR A 169 -9.62 1.24 -6.37
CA THR A 169 -10.72 0.82 -7.25
C THR A 169 -11.82 1.87 -7.37
N GLY A 170 -11.69 3.02 -6.69
CA GLY A 170 -12.77 3.97 -6.52
C GLY A 170 -13.28 4.66 -7.80
N ASN A 171 -12.55 4.60 -8.91
CA ASN A 171 -12.91 5.19 -10.21
C ASN A 171 -13.21 4.14 -11.29
N LEU A 172 -13.41 2.88 -10.92
CA LEU A 172 -13.58 1.75 -11.83
C LEU A 172 -15.01 1.19 -11.73
N ASP A 173 -15.48 0.55 -12.79
CA ASP A 173 -16.71 -0.26 -12.79
C ASP A 173 -16.52 -1.55 -11.95
N GLU A 174 -17.62 -2.20 -11.56
CA GLU A 174 -17.60 -3.34 -10.63
C GLU A 174 -16.75 -4.53 -11.13
N ASP A 175 -16.83 -4.84 -12.44
CA ASP A 175 -16.08 -5.96 -13.01
C ASP A 175 -14.57 -5.66 -12.99
N THR A 176 -14.17 -4.48 -13.43
CA THR A 176 -12.78 -4.01 -13.40
C THR A 176 -12.26 -3.88 -11.96
N GLN A 177 -13.11 -3.46 -11.00
CA GLN A 177 -12.75 -3.43 -9.57
C GLN A 177 -12.32 -4.82 -9.07
N ALA A 178 -13.13 -5.85 -9.37
CA ALA A 178 -12.84 -7.22 -8.96
C ALA A 178 -11.49 -7.69 -9.52
N GLU A 179 -11.22 -7.43 -10.81
CA GLU A 179 -9.95 -7.79 -11.44
C GLU A 179 -8.74 -7.10 -10.79
N ILE A 180 -8.84 -5.81 -10.48
CA ILE A 180 -7.76 -5.05 -9.83
C ILE A 180 -7.50 -5.55 -8.41
N VAL A 181 -8.55 -5.88 -7.65
CA VAL A 181 -8.43 -6.45 -6.31
C VAL A 181 -7.74 -7.81 -6.37
N ASP A 182 -8.17 -8.70 -7.27
CA ASP A 182 -7.58 -10.03 -7.44
C ASP A 182 -6.11 -9.95 -7.86
N LEU A 183 -5.78 -9.02 -8.76
CA LEU A 183 -4.39 -8.73 -9.15
C LEU A 183 -3.57 -8.31 -7.93
N MET A 184 -4.03 -7.34 -7.14
CA MET A 184 -3.31 -6.85 -5.96
C MET A 184 -3.12 -7.96 -4.91
N LEU A 185 -4.12 -8.81 -4.68
CA LEU A 185 -4.05 -9.94 -3.76
C LEU A 185 -3.06 -11.01 -4.23
N THR A 186 -3.05 -11.28 -5.53
CA THR A 186 -2.12 -12.23 -6.14
C THR A 186 -0.68 -11.75 -5.97
N LEU A 187 -0.42 -10.48 -6.31
CA LEU A 187 0.90 -9.87 -6.17
C LEU A 187 1.36 -9.76 -4.72
N TRP A 188 0.44 -9.43 -3.79
CA TRP A 188 0.73 -9.45 -2.36
C TRP A 188 1.20 -10.82 -1.86
N LYS A 189 0.47 -11.89 -2.21
CA LYS A 189 0.83 -13.26 -1.83
C LYS A 189 2.14 -13.72 -2.44
N GLN A 190 2.36 -13.43 -3.74
CA GLN A 190 3.57 -13.85 -4.46
C GLN A 190 4.83 -13.16 -3.95
N ARG A 191 4.74 -11.87 -3.60
CA ARG A 191 5.89 -11.04 -3.22
C ARG A 191 6.12 -10.97 -1.71
N GLY A 192 5.17 -11.41 -0.88
CA GLY A 192 5.27 -11.37 0.58
C GLY A 192 5.40 -9.95 1.15
N MET A 193 5.04 -8.92 0.37
CA MET A 193 5.11 -7.53 0.78
C MET A 193 3.97 -7.17 1.75
N THR A 194 4.14 -6.13 2.53
CA THR A 194 3.04 -5.55 3.31
C THR A 194 2.12 -4.75 2.39
N LEU A 195 0.81 -4.97 2.49
CA LEU A 195 -0.20 -4.24 1.72
C LEU A 195 -1.15 -3.50 2.66
N VAL A 196 -1.22 -2.19 2.55
CA VAL A 196 -2.20 -1.36 3.27
C VAL A 196 -3.14 -0.72 2.27
N VAL A 197 -4.42 -1.06 2.33
CA VAL A 197 -5.45 -0.54 1.43
C VAL A 197 -6.44 0.30 2.22
N VAL A 198 -6.51 1.57 1.88
CA VAL A 198 -7.59 2.46 2.32
C VAL A 198 -8.74 2.32 1.33
N THR A 199 -9.94 1.98 1.82
CA THR A 199 -11.11 1.84 0.95
C THR A 199 -12.41 2.01 1.72
N HIS A 200 -13.45 2.44 1.04
CA HIS A 200 -14.82 2.38 1.51
C HIS A 200 -15.55 1.12 1.00
N ASP A 201 -14.95 0.40 0.06
CA ASP A 201 -15.49 -0.86 -0.46
C ASP A 201 -15.36 -1.98 0.57
N THR A 202 -16.51 -2.50 0.98
CA THR A 202 -16.57 -3.61 1.97
C THR A 202 -16.12 -4.94 1.39
N GLN A 203 -16.17 -5.14 0.08
CA GLN A 203 -15.73 -6.38 -0.56
C GLN A 203 -14.19 -6.47 -0.53
N VAL A 204 -13.52 -5.38 -0.89
CA VAL A 204 -12.05 -5.27 -0.78
C VAL A 204 -11.61 -5.46 0.67
N ALA A 205 -12.29 -4.79 1.60
CA ALA A 205 -11.93 -4.86 3.02
C ALA A 205 -12.13 -6.25 3.64
N LYS A 206 -13.11 -7.03 3.18
CA LYS A 206 -13.35 -8.43 3.63
C LYS A 206 -12.24 -9.39 3.19
N GLN A 207 -11.47 -9.06 2.15
CA GLN A 207 -10.33 -9.89 1.70
C GLN A 207 -9.12 -9.76 2.63
N ALA A 208 -9.02 -8.65 3.38
CA ALA A 208 -7.92 -8.45 4.32
C ALA A 208 -8.09 -9.33 5.57
N PRO A 209 -7.04 -10.05 6.02
CA PRO A 209 -7.07 -10.80 7.27
C PRO A 209 -7.36 -9.94 8.50
N ARG A 210 -6.94 -8.67 8.46
CA ARG A 210 -7.18 -7.68 9.51
C ARG A 210 -7.70 -6.38 8.91
N SER A 211 -8.65 -5.77 9.58
CA SER A 211 -9.21 -4.46 9.19
C SER A 211 -9.10 -3.45 10.33
N ALA A 212 -8.87 -2.20 9.95
CA ALA A 212 -8.93 -1.05 10.82
C ALA A 212 -10.12 -0.17 10.43
N MET A 213 -10.86 0.32 11.41
CA MET A 213 -11.90 1.32 11.20
C MET A 213 -11.42 2.66 11.77
N ILE A 214 -11.41 3.70 10.92
CA ILE A 214 -11.14 5.07 11.37
C ILE A 214 -12.47 5.83 11.44
N ASN A 215 -12.74 6.40 12.62
CA ASN A 215 -13.91 7.25 12.85
C ASN A 215 -13.50 8.49 13.65
N HIS A 216 -13.73 9.69 13.08
CA HIS A 216 -13.33 10.97 13.66
C HIS A 216 -11.88 11.03 14.16
N GLY A 217 -10.98 10.40 13.41
CA GLY A 217 -9.54 10.35 13.70
C GLY A 217 -9.09 9.28 14.68
N THR A 218 -10.01 8.55 15.32
CA THR A 218 -9.70 7.40 16.17
C THR A 218 -9.70 6.10 15.37
N LEU A 219 -8.77 5.19 15.69
CA LEU A 219 -8.62 3.91 15.01
C LEU A 219 -9.02 2.76 15.91
N SER A 220 -9.82 1.83 15.39
CA SER A 220 -10.14 0.56 16.03
C SER A 220 -9.78 -0.62 15.10
N LEU A 221 -9.20 -1.68 15.65
CA LEU A 221 -8.80 -2.88 14.90
C LEU A 221 -9.85 -3.97 15.02
N ARG A 222 -10.02 -4.74 13.92
CA ARG A 222 -10.82 -5.96 13.87
C ARG A 222 -10.03 -7.05 13.16
N ILE A 223 -10.07 -8.27 13.69
CA ILE A 223 -9.50 -9.47 13.04
C ILE A 223 -10.63 -10.15 12.29
N ASN A 224 -10.47 -10.35 11.00
CA ASN A 224 -11.43 -11.04 10.15
C ASN A 224 -11.19 -12.55 10.25
N ARG A 225 -12.14 -13.31 10.80
CA ARG A 225 -12.01 -14.76 11.08
C ARG A 225 -11.68 -15.66 9.88
N ARG A 226 -11.76 -15.16 8.64
CA ARG A 226 -11.43 -15.93 7.43
C ARG A 226 -9.91 -16.08 7.18
N GLY A 227 -9.05 -15.29 7.83
CA GLY A 227 -7.59 -15.37 7.67
C GLY A 227 -6.88 -16.45 8.49
N GLN A 228 -7.57 -17.17 9.37
CA GLN A 228 -6.96 -18.17 10.27
C GLN A 228 -6.85 -19.59 9.68
N ALA A 229 -7.38 -19.85 8.49
CA ALA A 229 -7.40 -21.20 7.91
C ALA A 229 -6.09 -21.63 7.20
N SER A 230 -5.03 -20.80 7.19
CA SER A 230 -3.79 -21.08 6.44
C SER A 230 -2.52 -21.18 7.30
N ALA A 231 -2.62 -21.16 8.63
CA ALA A 231 -1.47 -21.30 9.53
C ALA A 231 -1.74 -22.34 10.62
N ALA A 232 -1.99 -23.59 10.22
CA ALA A 232 -1.86 -24.73 11.14
C ALA A 232 -0.41 -25.24 11.03
N PRO A 233 0.37 -25.32 12.12
CA PRO A 233 1.64 -26.02 12.10
C PRO A 233 1.36 -27.52 11.95
N GLU A 234 1.99 -28.14 10.97
CA GLU A 234 2.02 -29.60 10.82
C GLU A 234 2.46 -30.26 12.12
N GLY A 235 1.62 -31.17 12.62
CA GLY A 235 1.79 -31.83 13.88
C GLY A 235 3.08 -32.65 13.95
N GLN A 236 3.82 -32.43 15.02
CA GLN A 236 4.82 -33.40 15.48
C GLN A 236 4.13 -34.72 15.82
N ALA A 237 4.41 -35.72 15.02
CA ALA A 237 4.09 -37.10 15.35
C ALA A 237 4.90 -37.52 16.59
N VAL A 238 4.22 -37.85 17.65
CA VAL A 238 4.81 -38.50 18.85
C VAL A 238 5.02 -39.97 18.52
N PRO A 239 6.23 -40.54 18.62
CA PRO A 239 6.43 -41.97 18.46
C PRO A 239 5.90 -42.69 19.71
N GLY A 240 5.00 -43.67 19.48
CA GLY A 240 4.42 -44.51 20.49
C GLY A 240 5.48 -45.33 21.22
N GLY A 241 5.47 -45.21 22.54
CA GLY A 241 6.18 -46.11 23.43
C GLY A 241 5.45 -47.44 23.49
N VAL A 242 6.21 -48.49 23.21
CA VAL A 242 5.87 -49.87 23.53
C VAL A 242 6.09 -50.04 25.03
N ALA A 243 5.14 -50.63 25.72
CA ALA A 243 5.31 -51.17 27.06
C ALA A 243 4.73 -52.58 27.10
N ASP A 244 5.51 -53.46 27.66
CA ASP A 244 5.23 -54.85 27.97
C ASP A 244 3.92 -55.10 28.73
#